data_0112a143d30f724754645aeb7f3553bd
#
_entry.id   0112a143d30f724754645aeb7f3553bd
#
_cell.length_a   1.000
_cell.length_b   1.000
_cell.length_c   1.000
_cell.angle_alpha   90.00
_cell.angle_beta   90.00
_cell.angle_gamma   90.00
#
_symmetry.space_group_name_H-M   'P 1'
#
loop_
_entity.id
_entity.type
_entity.pdbx_description
1 polymer ?
#
loop_
_entity_poly.entity_id
_entity_poly.type
_entity_poly.pdbx_seq_one_letter_code
_entity_poly.pdbx_strand_id
1 'polypeptide(L)'
;MLANLLTAILAFLPLLTVDGLPYLLKFFLLMLSLIGILLAGMNGIPMKMGGIGNDADNMRLLLKDSKSKQALVTQLRINALVQEGMRPKDMPAEWFSQTEDINYKDALQVTIALMSASRLLDCEEWEAAYNAFEKIMSHRHEVIGLLIKETACELLFTALVTKRTARCLLYTSPE
;
A
#
# COMPACT_ATOMS: atom_id res chain seq x y z
N MET A 1 -11.45 8.07 -8.92
CA MET A 1 -11.43 9.19 -9.88
C MET A 1 -12.81 9.49 -10.45
N LEU A 2 -13.45 8.62 -11.24
CA LEU A 2 -14.76 8.88 -11.90
C LEU A 2 -15.86 9.27 -10.92
N ALA A 3 -15.98 8.61 -9.77
CA ALA A 3 -16.98 8.94 -8.76
C ALA A 3 -16.83 10.40 -8.26
N ASN A 4 -15.60 10.83 -7.96
CA ASN A 4 -15.33 12.20 -7.49
C ASN A 4 -15.67 13.24 -8.57
N LEU A 5 -15.33 12.95 -9.83
CA LEU A 5 -15.67 13.82 -10.95
C LEU A 5 -17.20 13.92 -11.15
N LEU A 6 -17.90 12.78 -11.07
CA LEU A 6 -19.35 12.74 -11.17
C LEU A 6 -20.00 13.52 -10.02
N THR A 7 -19.53 13.34 -8.79
CA THR A 7 -20.00 14.10 -7.63
C THR A 7 -19.79 15.61 -7.83
N ALA A 8 -18.62 16.01 -8.34
CA ALA A 8 -18.33 17.41 -8.63
C ALA A 8 -19.31 18.01 -9.65
N ILE A 9 -19.58 17.29 -10.75
CA ILE A 9 -20.53 17.71 -11.78
C ILE A 9 -21.94 17.81 -11.22
N LEU A 10 -22.41 16.78 -10.50
CA LEU A 10 -23.74 16.76 -9.89
C LEU A 10 -23.92 17.86 -8.84
N ALA A 11 -22.88 18.23 -8.11
CA ALA A 11 -22.91 19.34 -7.16
C ALA A 11 -22.87 20.71 -7.86
N PHE A 12 -22.19 20.81 -9.00
CA PHE A 12 -22.08 22.06 -9.74
C PHE A 12 -23.32 22.39 -10.59
N LEU A 13 -23.99 21.39 -11.14
CA LEU A 13 -25.13 21.56 -12.04
C LEU A 13 -26.27 22.39 -11.45
N PRO A 14 -26.72 22.16 -10.19
CA PRO A 14 -27.78 23.00 -9.57
C PRO A 14 -27.39 24.46 -9.43
N LEU A 15 -26.09 24.78 -9.29
CA LEU A 15 -25.63 26.17 -9.20
C LEU A 15 -25.86 26.95 -10.49
N LEU A 16 -25.92 26.25 -11.64
CA LEU A 16 -26.13 26.84 -12.97
C LEU A 16 -27.63 26.84 -13.39
N THR A 17 -28.43 25.89 -12.84
CA THR A 17 -29.77 25.62 -13.38
C THR A 17 -30.92 26.03 -12.45
N VAL A 18 -30.63 26.23 -11.15
CA VAL A 18 -31.67 26.51 -10.17
C VAL A 18 -31.51 27.94 -9.62
N ASP A 19 -32.47 28.79 -9.96
CA ASP A 19 -32.55 30.13 -9.38
C ASP A 19 -33.10 30.09 -7.94
N GLY A 20 -32.69 31.05 -7.11
CA GLY A 20 -33.22 31.20 -5.75
C GLY A 20 -32.71 30.22 -4.70
N LEU A 21 -31.65 29.44 -4.99
CA LEU A 21 -31.05 28.58 -3.99
C LEU A 21 -30.57 29.37 -2.76
N PRO A 22 -30.80 28.87 -1.51
CA PRO A 22 -30.29 29.48 -0.30
C PRO A 22 -28.76 29.63 -0.33
N TYR A 23 -28.25 30.74 0.21
CA TYR A 23 -26.80 31.04 0.18
C TYR A 23 -25.93 29.90 0.77
N LEU A 24 -26.31 29.33 1.91
CA LEU A 24 -25.61 28.23 2.54
C LEU A 24 -25.56 26.99 1.63
N LEU A 25 -26.65 26.70 0.93
CA LEU A 25 -26.68 25.56 -0.01
C LEU A 25 -25.79 25.81 -1.22
N LYS A 26 -25.80 27.02 -1.78
CA LYS A 26 -24.86 27.41 -2.86
C LYS A 26 -23.41 27.24 -2.43
N PHE A 27 -23.07 27.73 -1.25
CA PHE A 27 -21.72 27.59 -0.70
C PHE A 27 -21.31 26.13 -0.52
N PHE A 28 -22.21 25.31 0.07
CA PHE A 28 -21.97 23.88 0.26
C PHE A 28 -21.75 23.14 -1.09
N LEU A 29 -22.62 23.36 -2.07
CA LEU A 29 -22.50 22.75 -3.39
C LEU A 29 -21.23 23.17 -4.12
N LEU A 30 -20.83 24.44 -4.01
CA LEU A 30 -19.59 24.96 -4.58
C LEU A 30 -18.37 24.25 -3.95
N MET A 31 -18.33 24.18 -2.61
CA MET A 31 -17.25 23.50 -1.89
C MET A 31 -17.18 22.02 -2.26
N LEU A 32 -18.32 21.34 -2.32
CA LEU A 32 -18.38 19.93 -2.71
C LEU A 32 -17.87 19.70 -4.14
N SER A 33 -18.22 20.61 -5.06
CA SER A 33 -17.73 20.57 -6.44
C SER A 33 -16.23 20.77 -6.51
N LEU A 34 -15.69 21.80 -5.83
CA LEU A 34 -14.25 22.09 -5.81
C LEU A 34 -13.43 20.94 -5.21
N ILE A 35 -13.89 20.37 -4.09
CA ILE A 35 -13.26 19.21 -3.46
C ILE A 35 -13.32 18.01 -4.39
N GLY A 36 -14.45 17.76 -5.04
CA GLY A 36 -14.61 16.68 -6.00
C GLY A 36 -13.66 16.79 -7.19
N ILE A 37 -13.47 17.99 -7.75
CA ILE A 37 -12.50 18.26 -8.83
C ILE A 37 -11.08 18.02 -8.34
N LEU A 38 -10.72 18.54 -7.15
CA LEU A 38 -9.40 18.35 -6.56
C LEU A 38 -9.07 16.86 -6.38
N LEU A 39 -9.97 16.10 -5.75
CA LEU A 39 -9.80 14.67 -5.54
C LEU A 39 -9.78 13.88 -6.86
N ALA A 40 -10.57 14.29 -7.86
CA ALA A 40 -10.52 13.69 -9.19
C ALA A 40 -9.17 13.93 -9.86
N GLY A 41 -8.60 15.12 -9.75
CA GLY A 41 -7.27 15.45 -10.27
C GLY A 41 -6.17 14.67 -9.56
N MET A 42 -6.17 14.66 -8.21
CA MET A 42 -5.17 13.93 -7.42
C MET A 42 -5.15 12.42 -7.70
N ASN A 43 -6.31 11.81 -7.97
CA ASN A 43 -6.40 10.38 -8.28
C ASN A 43 -6.34 10.07 -9.78
N GLY A 44 -6.55 11.09 -10.65
CA GLY A 44 -6.61 10.92 -12.10
C GLY A 44 -5.29 11.19 -12.83
N ILE A 45 -4.38 11.93 -12.22
CA ILE A 45 -3.04 12.19 -12.78
C ILE A 45 -2.07 11.18 -12.17
N PRO A 46 -1.38 10.33 -12.99
CA PRO A 46 -0.42 9.36 -12.46
C PRO A 46 0.68 10.06 -11.66
N MET A 47 0.75 9.79 -10.37
CA MET A 47 1.80 10.33 -9.49
C MET A 47 2.12 9.36 -8.34
N LYS A 48 3.32 9.49 -7.79
CA LYS A 48 3.76 8.76 -6.60
C LYS A 48 3.94 9.74 -5.43
N MET A 49 3.30 9.44 -4.32
CA MET A 49 3.46 10.18 -3.06
C MET A 49 4.17 9.30 -2.04
N GLY A 50 5.36 9.71 -1.58
CA GLY A 50 6.15 8.90 -0.66
C GLY A 50 6.54 7.50 -1.21
N GLY A 51 6.65 7.36 -2.53
CA GLY A 51 6.97 6.08 -3.18
C GLY A 51 5.76 5.19 -3.50
N ILE A 52 4.53 5.57 -3.08
CA ILE A 52 3.29 4.83 -3.34
C ILE A 52 2.55 5.49 -4.49
N GLY A 53 2.19 4.69 -5.51
CA GLY A 53 1.40 5.15 -6.64
C GLY A 53 -0.06 5.40 -6.28
N ASN A 54 -0.67 6.47 -6.85
CA ASN A 54 -2.10 6.71 -6.76
C ASN A 54 -2.89 5.79 -7.73
N ASP A 55 -4.22 5.91 -7.75
CA ASP A 55 -5.09 5.06 -8.59
C ASP A 55 -4.69 5.09 -10.07
N ALA A 56 -4.36 6.26 -10.61
CA ALA A 56 -3.97 6.40 -12.01
C ALA A 56 -2.60 5.79 -12.31
N ASP A 57 -1.64 5.88 -11.39
CA ASP A 57 -0.34 5.21 -11.53
C ASP A 57 -0.49 3.69 -11.47
N ASN A 58 -1.33 3.18 -10.56
CA ASN A 58 -1.67 1.76 -10.47
C ASN A 58 -2.38 1.26 -11.74
N MET A 59 -3.35 2.02 -12.28
CA MET A 59 -3.98 1.68 -13.56
C MET A 59 -2.98 1.64 -14.72
N ARG A 60 -2.08 2.63 -14.79
CA ARG A 60 -1.01 2.64 -15.79
C ARG A 60 -0.08 1.44 -15.65
N LEU A 61 0.21 1.02 -14.41
CA LEU A 61 1.02 -0.15 -14.12
C LEU A 61 0.36 -1.43 -14.64
N LEU A 62 -0.96 -1.57 -14.48
CA LEU A 62 -1.71 -2.74 -14.94
C LEU A 62 -1.68 -2.94 -16.46
N LEU A 63 -1.44 -1.86 -17.23
CA LEU A 63 -1.31 -1.92 -18.69
C LEU A 63 0.07 -2.45 -19.15
N LYS A 64 1.05 -2.56 -18.26
CA LYS A 64 2.40 -3.04 -18.56
C LYS A 64 2.57 -4.44 -17.99
N ASP A 65 3.21 -5.34 -18.73
CA ASP A 65 3.66 -6.60 -18.15
C ASP A 65 4.96 -6.39 -17.40
N SER A 66 4.94 -6.57 -16.07
CA SER A 66 6.07 -6.30 -15.19
C SER A 66 5.94 -7.03 -13.86
N LYS A 67 7.07 -7.22 -13.15
CA LYS A 67 7.08 -7.75 -11.77
C LYS A 67 6.21 -6.91 -10.83
N SER A 68 6.20 -5.58 -11.00
CA SER A 68 5.37 -4.67 -10.20
C SER A 68 3.87 -4.88 -10.42
N LYS A 69 3.44 -5.17 -11.67
CA LYS A 69 2.05 -5.55 -11.96
C LYS A 69 1.68 -6.85 -11.27
N GLN A 70 2.54 -7.86 -11.35
CA GLN A 70 2.32 -9.16 -10.71
C GLN A 70 2.22 -8.99 -9.20
N ALA A 71 3.12 -8.19 -8.60
CA ALA A 71 3.10 -7.84 -7.19
C ALA A 71 1.78 -7.15 -6.80
N LEU A 72 1.33 -6.13 -7.55
CA LEU A 72 0.07 -5.44 -7.28
C LEU A 72 -1.13 -6.39 -7.34
N VAL A 73 -1.23 -7.23 -8.38
CA VAL A 73 -2.34 -8.18 -8.52
C VAL A 73 -2.34 -9.20 -7.38
N THR A 74 -1.16 -9.71 -7.02
CA THR A 74 -1.01 -10.68 -5.93
C THR A 74 -1.39 -10.04 -4.59
N GLN A 75 -0.92 -8.81 -4.31
CA GLN A 75 -1.29 -8.06 -3.12
C GLN A 75 -2.81 -7.87 -3.00
N LEU A 76 -3.47 -7.48 -4.08
CA LEU A 76 -4.93 -7.31 -4.09
C LEU A 76 -5.67 -8.61 -3.81
N ARG A 77 -5.20 -9.76 -4.35
CA ARG A 77 -5.78 -11.08 -4.08
C ARG A 77 -5.61 -11.48 -2.61
N ILE A 78 -4.41 -11.35 -2.07
CA ILE A 78 -4.12 -11.65 -0.66
C ILE A 78 -5.02 -10.79 0.23
N ASN A 79 -5.07 -9.47 0.01
CA ASN A 79 -5.87 -8.55 0.82
C ASN A 79 -7.37 -8.87 0.76
N ALA A 80 -7.90 -9.25 -0.41
CA ALA A 80 -9.30 -9.64 -0.54
C ALA A 80 -9.62 -10.87 0.32
N LEU A 81 -8.80 -11.91 0.28
CA LEU A 81 -8.99 -13.11 1.08
C LEU A 81 -8.77 -12.88 2.58
N VAL A 82 -7.83 -12.01 2.96
CA VAL A 82 -7.65 -11.61 4.37
C VAL A 82 -8.91 -10.90 4.90
N GLN A 83 -9.54 -10.04 4.10
CA GLN A 83 -10.81 -9.40 4.47
C GLN A 83 -11.97 -10.40 4.63
N GLU A 84 -11.93 -11.52 3.91
CA GLU A 84 -12.86 -12.64 4.06
C GLU A 84 -12.50 -13.55 5.26
N GLY A 85 -11.42 -13.24 5.99
CA GLY A 85 -10.98 -13.98 7.18
C GLY A 85 -10.02 -15.14 6.90
N MET A 86 -9.56 -15.32 5.65
CA MET A 86 -8.56 -16.34 5.32
C MET A 86 -7.18 -15.93 5.84
N ARG A 87 -6.49 -16.85 6.48
CA ARG A 87 -5.13 -16.59 6.98
C ARG A 87 -4.09 -16.78 5.87
N PRO A 88 -2.99 -15.99 5.87
CA PRO A 88 -1.93 -16.13 4.88
C PRO A 88 -1.35 -17.56 4.73
N LYS A 89 -1.27 -18.32 5.83
CA LYS A 89 -0.78 -19.71 5.82
C LYS A 89 -1.68 -20.65 5.02
N ASP A 90 -2.99 -20.35 4.92
CA ASP A 90 -3.99 -21.18 4.23
C ASP A 90 -4.11 -20.80 2.74
N MET A 91 -3.38 -19.77 2.29
CA MET A 91 -3.35 -19.32 0.90
C MET A 91 -2.30 -20.08 0.08
N PRO A 92 -2.43 -20.11 -1.28
CA PRO A 92 -1.44 -20.76 -2.15
C PRO A 92 -0.03 -20.23 -1.92
N ALA A 93 0.93 -21.13 -1.67
CA ALA A 93 2.32 -20.76 -1.34
C ALA A 93 3.02 -20.02 -2.49
N GLU A 94 2.66 -20.31 -3.74
CA GLU A 94 3.20 -19.68 -4.94
C GLU A 94 2.95 -18.18 -5.01
N TRP A 95 1.94 -17.64 -4.32
CA TRP A 95 1.69 -16.20 -4.24
C TRP A 95 2.74 -15.46 -3.42
N PHE A 96 3.45 -16.18 -2.56
CA PHE A 96 4.47 -15.67 -1.65
C PHE A 96 5.90 -16.01 -2.12
N SER A 97 6.06 -16.70 -3.26
CA SER A 97 7.37 -17.13 -3.77
C SER A 97 8.11 -16.05 -4.59
N GLN A 98 7.48 -14.91 -4.88
CA GLN A 98 8.04 -13.81 -5.69
C GLN A 98 9.12 -13.00 -4.95
N THR A 99 9.94 -13.65 -4.11
CA THR A 99 10.95 -13.00 -3.26
C THR A 99 12.36 -13.07 -3.84
N GLU A 100 12.52 -13.72 -5.01
CA GLU A 100 13.79 -13.73 -5.73
C GLU A 100 13.93 -12.49 -6.62
N ASP A 101 15.10 -11.87 -6.61
CA ASP A 101 15.44 -10.71 -7.44
C ASP A 101 14.47 -9.53 -7.27
N ILE A 102 14.28 -9.10 -6.01
CA ILE A 102 13.42 -7.98 -5.64
C ILE A 102 14.11 -6.65 -5.96
N ASN A 103 13.38 -5.73 -6.59
CA ASN A 103 13.78 -4.34 -6.64
C ASN A 103 13.31 -3.61 -5.36
N TYR A 104 14.22 -3.36 -4.42
CA TYR A 104 13.91 -2.71 -3.14
C TYR A 104 13.45 -1.24 -3.25
N LYS A 105 13.64 -0.60 -4.41
CA LYS A 105 13.08 0.74 -4.71
C LYS A 105 11.61 0.68 -5.14
N ASP A 106 11.10 -0.51 -5.41
CA ASP A 106 9.71 -0.72 -5.80
C ASP A 106 8.87 -1.16 -4.60
N ALA A 107 8.06 -0.24 -4.09
CA ALA A 107 7.21 -0.47 -2.93
C ALA A 107 6.30 -1.70 -3.06
N LEU A 108 5.79 -2.00 -4.26
CA LEU A 108 4.90 -3.15 -4.50
C LEU A 108 5.65 -4.48 -4.33
N GLN A 109 6.87 -4.58 -4.88
CA GLN A 109 7.68 -5.78 -4.74
C GLN A 109 8.12 -6.00 -3.28
N VAL A 110 8.49 -4.91 -2.57
CA VAL A 110 8.82 -4.99 -1.14
C VAL A 110 7.60 -5.38 -0.31
N THR A 111 6.40 -4.90 -0.65
CA THR A 111 5.16 -5.29 0.05
C THR A 111 4.91 -6.81 -0.09
N ILE A 112 5.13 -7.40 -1.27
CA ILE A 112 5.00 -8.86 -1.42
C ILE A 112 6.06 -9.60 -0.60
N ALA A 113 7.29 -9.09 -0.53
CA ALA A 113 8.33 -9.67 0.34
C ALA A 113 7.93 -9.62 1.82
N LEU A 114 7.34 -8.50 2.28
CA LEU A 114 6.78 -8.37 3.64
C LEU A 114 5.64 -9.36 3.87
N MET A 115 4.69 -9.46 2.96
CA MET A 115 3.59 -10.44 3.05
C MET A 115 4.11 -11.88 3.10
N SER A 116 5.19 -12.19 2.34
CA SER A 116 5.83 -13.51 2.39
C SER A 116 6.47 -13.77 3.76
N ALA A 117 7.16 -12.79 4.33
CA ALA A 117 7.75 -12.90 5.66
C ALA A 117 6.66 -13.04 6.74
N SER A 118 5.56 -12.28 6.65
CA SER A 118 4.41 -12.39 7.55
C SER A 118 3.70 -13.74 7.44
N ARG A 119 3.65 -14.34 6.24
CA ARG A 119 3.14 -15.71 6.09
C ARG A 119 4.00 -16.73 6.83
N LEU A 120 5.33 -16.59 6.81
CA LEU A 120 6.22 -17.46 7.59
C LEU A 120 5.94 -17.34 9.08
N LEU A 121 5.65 -16.13 9.59
CA LEU A 121 5.18 -15.95 10.98
C LEU A 121 3.89 -16.71 11.25
N ASP A 122 2.92 -16.63 10.35
CA ASP A 122 1.64 -17.30 10.47
C ASP A 122 1.76 -18.83 10.39
N CYS A 123 2.81 -19.33 9.72
CA CYS A 123 3.22 -20.74 9.70
C CYS A 123 4.07 -21.15 10.93
N GLU A 124 4.38 -20.23 11.85
CA GLU A 124 5.28 -20.44 13.00
C GLU A 124 6.73 -20.75 12.61
N GLU A 125 7.12 -20.40 11.38
CA GLU A 125 8.48 -20.54 10.86
C GLU A 125 9.36 -19.35 11.30
N TRP A 126 9.54 -19.16 12.60
CA TRP A 126 10.12 -17.98 13.24
C TRP A 126 11.50 -17.58 12.70
N GLU A 127 12.39 -18.57 12.53
CA GLU A 127 13.74 -18.32 12.03
C GLU A 127 13.76 -17.89 10.57
N ALA A 128 12.91 -18.50 9.74
CA ALA A 128 12.77 -18.13 8.33
C ALA A 128 12.17 -16.72 8.20
N ALA A 129 11.16 -16.40 9.02
CA ALA A 129 10.54 -15.07 9.08
C ALA A 129 11.56 -14.02 9.51
N TYR A 130 12.33 -14.26 10.58
CA TYR A 130 13.40 -13.35 11.02
C TYR A 130 14.38 -13.04 9.89
N ASN A 131 14.91 -14.08 9.21
CA ASN A 131 15.87 -13.91 8.12
C ASN A 131 15.24 -13.14 6.93
N ALA A 132 13.96 -13.35 6.64
CA ALA A 132 13.26 -12.64 5.58
C ALA A 132 13.11 -11.14 5.90
N PHE A 133 12.71 -10.77 7.12
CA PHE A 133 12.64 -9.37 7.55
C PHE A 133 14.03 -8.73 7.64
N GLU A 134 15.05 -9.44 8.14
CA GLU A 134 16.44 -8.96 8.18
C GLU A 134 16.96 -8.66 6.78
N LYS A 135 16.62 -9.49 5.80
CA LYS A 135 16.98 -9.26 4.39
C LYS A 135 16.37 -7.96 3.86
N ILE A 136 15.10 -7.68 4.13
CA ILE A 136 14.47 -6.41 3.75
C ILE A 136 15.16 -5.24 4.47
N MET A 137 15.40 -5.38 5.77
CA MET A 137 16.04 -4.34 6.59
C MET A 137 17.48 -4.04 6.18
N SER A 138 18.22 -5.01 5.62
CA SER A 138 19.56 -4.78 5.07
C SER A 138 19.56 -3.81 3.88
N HIS A 139 18.41 -3.62 3.20
CA HIS A 139 18.22 -2.69 2.10
C HIS A 139 17.43 -1.43 2.52
N ARG A 140 17.42 -1.08 3.82
CA ARG A 140 16.62 0.03 4.37
C ARG A 140 16.81 1.38 3.68
N HIS A 141 17.97 1.64 3.10
CA HIS A 141 18.24 2.90 2.37
C HIS A 141 17.55 2.98 1.00
N GLU A 142 17.08 1.86 0.47
CA GLU A 142 16.38 1.79 -0.81
C GLU A 142 14.85 1.71 -0.63
N VAL A 143 14.41 1.16 0.49
CA VAL A 143 13.00 0.93 0.80
C VAL A 143 12.34 2.22 1.31
N ILE A 144 11.08 2.46 0.96
CA ILE A 144 10.33 3.61 1.46
C ILE A 144 10.14 3.56 2.99
N GLY A 145 10.20 4.73 3.65
CA GLY A 145 10.21 4.81 5.11
C GLY A 145 9.01 4.18 5.82
N LEU A 146 7.83 4.13 5.16
CA LEU A 146 6.65 3.47 5.71
C LEU A 146 6.90 1.95 5.89
N LEU A 147 7.39 1.29 4.84
CA LEU A 147 7.64 -0.15 4.86
C LEU A 147 8.83 -0.52 5.76
N ILE A 148 9.81 0.39 5.91
CA ILE A 148 10.91 0.19 6.87
C ILE A 148 10.40 0.16 8.31
N LYS A 149 9.48 1.05 8.67
CA LYS A 149 8.90 1.07 10.02
C LYS A 149 8.11 -0.21 10.31
N GLU A 150 7.32 -0.66 9.36
CA GLU A 150 6.60 -1.92 9.44
C GLU A 150 7.58 -3.11 9.60
N THR A 151 8.58 -3.18 8.72
CA THR A 151 9.63 -4.22 8.78
C THR A 151 10.35 -4.23 10.13
N ALA A 152 10.67 -3.04 10.68
CA ALA A 152 11.36 -2.93 11.96
C ALA A 152 10.52 -3.47 13.13
N CYS A 153 9.20 -3.21 13.14
CA CYS A 153 8.28 -3.74 14.14
C CYS A 153 8.21 -5.27 14.08
N GLU A 154 8.06 -5.84 12.89
CA GLU A 154 7.98 -7.29 12.69
C GLU A 154 9.31 -7.98 12.98
N LEU A 155 10.44 -7.36 12.61
CA LEU A 155 11.77 -7.85 12.93
C LEU A 155 12.02 -7.85 14.44
N LEU A 156 11.60 -6.81 15.16
CA LEU A 156 11.72 -6.75 16.61
C LEU A 156 10.89 -7.85 17.27
N PHE A 157 9.66 -8.05 16.85
CA PHE A 157 8.79 -9.10 17.35
C PHE A 157 9.42 -10.49 17.16
N THR A 158 9.87 -10.80 15.94
CA THR A 158 10.52 -12.08 15.62
C THR A 158 11.84 -12.27 16.36
N ALA A 159 12.63 -11.19 16.54
CA ALA A 159 13.86 -11.22 17.33
C ALA A 159 13.60 -11.55 18.81
N LEU A 160 12.53 -11.03 19.38
CA LEU A 160 12.11 -11.38 20.76
C LEU A 160 11.72 -12.83 20.88
N VAL A 161 10.93 -13.36 19.94
CA VAL A 161 10.50 -14.76 19.93
C VAL A 161 11.69 -15.71 19.75
N THR A 162 12.61 -15.38 18.85
CA THR A 162 13.80 -16.19 18.55
C THR A 162 14.98 -15.92 19.50
N LYS A 163 14.83 -15.03 20.49
CA LYS A 163 15.87 -14.59 21.44
C LYS A 163 17.10 -13.96 20.78
N ARG A 164 16.94 -13.32 19.60
CA ARG A 164 18.01 -12.66 18.81
C ARG A 164 18.03 -11.14 19.01
N THR A 165 17.77 -10.66 20.23
CA THR A 165 17.54 -9.23 20.53
C THR A 165 18.74 -8.32 20.27
N ALA A 166 19.98 -8.82 20.39
CA ALA A 166 21.18 -7.97 20.29
C ALA A 166 21.35 -7.31 18.91
N ARG A 167 20.96 -7.98 17.83
CA ARG A 167 21.08 -7.46 16.45
C ARG A 167 19.97 -6.48 16.09
N CYS A 168 18.80 -6.63 16.69
CA CYS A 168 17.65 -5.79 16.41
C CYS A 168 17.83 -4.35 16.92
N LEU A 169 18.57 -4.16 18.02
CA LEU A 169 18.86 -2.85 18.60
C LEU A 169 19.68 -1.95 17.67
N LEU A 170 20.45 -2.52 16.73
CA LEU A 170 21.22 -1.74 15.74
C LEU A 170 20.31 -1.04 14.72
N TYR A 171 19.10 -1.53 14.50
CA TYR A 171 18.15 -0.96 13.52
C TYR A 171 17.13 0.01 14.16
N THR A 172 17.04 0.03 15.48
CA THR A 172 16.08 0.84 16.23
C THR A 172 16.71 2.09 16.87
N SER A 173 18.06 2.21 16.87
CA SER A 173 18.72 3.43 17.35
C SER A 173 18.54 4.57 16.33
N PRO A 174 18.10 5.77 16.74
CA PRO A 174 18.08 6.93 15.87
C PRO A 174 19.52 7.31 15.47
N GLU A 175 19.76 7.54 14.18
CA GLU A 175 20.94 8.23 13.69
C GLU A 175 20.84 9.72 14.01
#